data_a7288ca638a3bee1b1da1d1c770ba3b3
#
_entry.id   a7288ca638a3bee1b1da1d1c770ba3b3
#
_cell.length_a   1.000
_cell.length_b   1.000
_cell.length_c   1.000
_cell.angle_alpha   90.00
_cell.angle_beta   90.00
_cell.angle_gamma   90.00
#
_symmetry.space_group_name_H-M   'P 1'
#
loop_
_entity.id
_entity.type
_entity.pdbx_description
1 polymer ?
#
loop_
_entity_poly.entity_id
_entity_poly.type
_entity_poly.pdbx_seq_one_letter_code
_entity_poly.pdbx_strand_id
1 'polypeptide(L)'
;MPDKIQIVLDADVIIHFSQGGFLHLLPKVIPDCSFVVLSVVRDELRQDTKNVLDNHIFYLKTFSLIEYNPVGEERREFARMTSLSGLCLGRGESACIAYARYHNHVVGSSNLKDIKDYCAEFKIAYLTTWDFLYYAYKAGIMTKEDIGEFVQKVRSAGSILPEKDIETYYCGVF
;
A
#
# COMPACT_ATOMS: atom_id res chain seq x y z
N MET A 1 -20.54 14.99 4.63
CA MET A 1 -20.19 13.59 4.94
C MET A 1 -18.74 13.56 5.41
N PRO A 2 -18.39 12.80 6.41
CA PRO A 2 -16.98 12.65 6.73
C PRO A 2 -16.25 12.12 5.49
N ASP A 3 -15.06 12.65 5.23
CA ASP A 3 -14.24 12.18 4.11
C ASP A 3 -13.94 10.70 4.30
N LYS A 4 -14.13 9.93 3.24
CA LYS A 4 -13.89 8.50 3.23
C LYS A 4 -12.40 8.26 3.54
N ILE A 5 -12.10 7.34 4.47
CA ILE A 5 -10.71 6.96 4.77
C ILE A 5 -10.05 6.47 3.49
N GLN A 6 -8.87 7.00 3.21
CA GLN A 6 -8.06 6.56 2.08
C GLN A 6 -6.98 5.59 2.54
N ILE A 7 -6.73 4.58 1.74
CA ILE A 7 -5.57 3.70 1.89
C ILE A 7 -4.57 4.13 0.82
N VAL A 8 -3.46 4.70 1.27
CA VAL A 8 -2.38 5.21 0.41
C VAL A 8 -1.41 4.08 0.15
N LEU A 9 -1.38 3.59 -1.08
CA LEU A 9 -0.59 2.42 -1.46
C LEU A 9 0.85 2.80 -1.81
N ASP A 10 1.79 2.11 -1.18
CA ASP A 10 3.19 2.13 -1.56
C ASP A 10 3.48 1.12 -2.69
N ALA A 11 4.61 1.29 -3.34
CA ALA A 11 5.01 0.51 -4.52
C ALA A 11 5.05 -1.00 -4.26
N ASP A 12 5.52 -1.44 -3.11
CA ASP A 12 5.67 -2.86 -2.77
C ASP A 12 4.33 -3.61 -2.74
N VAL A 13 3.27 -3.03 -2.17
CA VAL A 13 1.92 -3.62 -2.17
C VAL A 13 1.37 -3.70 -3.59
N ILE A 14 1.52 -2.64 -4.38
CA ILE A 14 1.09 -2.62 -5.79
C ILE A 14 1.82 -3.70 -6.59
N ILE A 15 3.14 -3.83 -6.41
CA ILE A 15 3.98 -4.83 -7.07
C ILE A 15 3.52 -6.23 -6.68
N HIS A 16 3.32 -6.51 -5.40
CA HIS A 16 2.87 -7.82 -4.92
C HIS A 16 1.53 -8.21 -5.54
N PHE A 17 0.53 -7.32 -5.50
CA PHE A 17 -0.79 -7.63 -6.06
C PHE A 17 -0.79 -7.70 -7.58
N SER A 18 0.07 -6.97 -8.28
CA SER A 18 0.28 -7.10 -9.72
C SER A 18 0.92 -8.43 -10.08
N GLN A 19 2.01 -8.81 -9.40
CA GLN A 19 2.71 -10.09 -9.60
C GLN A 19 1.84 -11.30 -9.26
N GLY A 20 1.05 -11.19 -8.19
CA GLY A 20 0.10 -12.21 -7.78
C GLY A 20 -1.08 -12.38 -8.76
N GLY A 21 -1.35 -11.37 -9.61
CA GLY A 21 -2.48 -11.35 -10.54
C GLY A 21 -3.81 -10.93 -9.93
N PHE A 22 -3.80 -10.35 -8.73
CA PHE A 22 -5.01 -9.99 -7.97
C PHE A 22 -5.16 -8.49 -7.70
N LEU A 23 -4.47 -7.61 -8.44
CA LEU A 23 -4.58 -6.16 -8.25
C LEU A 23 -6.03 -5.67 -8.38
N HIS A 24 -6.82 -6.28 -9.24
CA HIS A 24 -8.23 -5.96 -9.47
C HIS A 24 -9.15 -6.24 -8.27
N LEU A 25 -8.71 -7.08 -7.33
CA LEU A 25 -9.47 -7.37 -6.11
C LEU A 25 -9.17 -6.38 -4.98
N LEU A 26 -7.96 -5.80 -4.96
CA LEU A 26 -7.50 -4.96 -3.86
C LEU A 26 -8.50 -3.85 -3.47
N PRO A 27 -9.13 -3.10 -4.39
CA PRO A 27 -10.12 -2.09 -4.03
C PRO A 27 -11.41 -2.62 -3.41
N LYS A 28 -11.63 -3.94 -3.45
CA LYS A 28 -12.84 -4.60 -2.95
C LYS A 28 -12.68 -5.18 -1.55
N VAL A 29 -11.44 -5.34 -1.08
CA VAL A 29 -11.18 -6.05 0.18
C VAL A 29 -11.57 -5.24 1.42
N ILE A 30 -11.63 -3.91 1.30
CA ILE A 30 -12.07 -3.00 2.37
C ILE A 30 -13.03 -1.98 1.74
N PRO A 31 -14.34 -2.31 1.63
CA PRO A 31 -15.29 -1.55 0.80
C PRO A 31 -15.57 -0.12 1.30
N ASP A 32 -15.36 0.16 2.60
CA ASP A 32 -15.59 1.48 3.18
C ASP A 32 -14.39 2.44 3.01
N CYS A 33 -13.31 1.97 2.40
CA CYS A 33 -12.13 2.76 2.08
C CYS A 33 -12.04 3.05 0.59
N SER A 34 -11.33 4.12 0.23
CA SER A 34 -10.87 4.37 -1.13
C SER A 34 -9.37 4.12 -1.22
N PHE A 35 -8.93 3.62 -2.37
CA PHE A 35 -7.53 3.30 -2.61
C PHE A 35 -6.89 4.36 -3.47
N VAL A 36 -5.81 4.95 -3.01
CA VAL A 36 -5.10 6.02 -3.69
C VAL A 36 -3.64 5.67 -3.92
N VAL A 37 -3.10 6.17 -5.02
CA VAL A 37 -1.69 6.07 -5.38
C VAL A 37 -1.18 7.49 -5.59
N LEU A 38 -0.06 7.82 -4.98
CA LEU A 38 0.60 9.10 -5.19
C LEU A 38 1.43 9.06 -6.50
N SER A 39 1.50 10.20 -7.20
CA SER A 39 2.24 10.28 -8.47
C SER A 39 3.70 9.83 -8.32
N VAL A 40 4.36 10.19 -7.22
CA VAL A 40 5.73 9.78 -6.91
C VAL A 40 5.88 8.27 -6.78
N VAL A 41 4.91 7.56 -6.21
CA VAL A 41 4.91 6.09 -6.12
C VAL A 41 4.72 5.47 -7.49
N ARG A 42 3.75 5.97 -8.26
CA ARG A 42 3.51 5.50 -9.63
C ARG A 42 4.75 5.63 -10.50
N ASP A 43 5.52 6.70 -10.33
CA ASP A 43 6.73 6.96 -11.12
C ASP A 43 7.90 6.02 -10.79
N GLU A 44 7.93 5.44 -9.61
CA GLU A 44 8.91 4.41 -9.20
C GLU A 44 8.62 3.02 -9.78
N LEU A 45 7.39 2.76 -10.23
CA LEU A 45 7.00 1.45 -10.75
C LEU A 45 7.64 1.16 -12.10
N ARG A 46 7.99 -0.12 -12.31
CA ARG A 46 8.41 -0.61 -13.63
C ARG A 46 7.24 -0.51 -14.62
N GLN A 47 7.57 -0.41 -15.91
CA GLN A 47 6.59 -0.13 -16.96
C GLN A 47 5.47 -1.18 -17.04
N ASP A 48 5.77 -2.45 -16.82
CA ASP A 48 4.79 -3.54 -16.81
C ASP A 48 3.74 -3.35 -15.70
N THR A 49 4.19 -3.15 -14.46
CA THR A 49 3.32 -2.88 -13.31
C THR A 49 2.56 -1.56 -13.46
N LYS A 50 3.25 -0.52 -13.97
CA LYS A 50 2.66 0.79 -14.22
C LYS A 50 1.52 0.73 -15.24
N ASN A 51 1.67 -0.03 -16.31
CA ASN A 51 0.61 -0.22 -17.30
C ASN A 51 -0.63 -0.90 -16.71
N VAL A 52 -0.45 -1.91 -15.86
CA VAL A 52 -1.56 -2.57 -15.16
C VAL A 52 -2.27 -1.59 -14.23
N LEU A 53 -1.49 -0.85 -13.42
CA LEU A 53 -2.04 0.17 -12.52
C LEU A 53 -2.78 1.27 -13.28
N ASP A 54 -2.23 1.75 -14.38
CA ASP A 54 -2.83 2.81 -15.21
C ASP A 54 -4.20 2.40 -15.77
N ASN A 55 -4.37 1.14 -16.14
CA ASN A 55 -5.69 0.62 -16.53
C ASN A 55 -6.71 0.77 -15.39
N HIS A 56 -6.30 0.50 -14.17
CA HIS A 56 -7.15 0.66 -12.98
C HIS A 56 -7.44 2.12 -12.66
N ILE A 57 -6.48 3.03 -12.86
CA ILE A 57 -6.64 4.46 -12.60
C ILE A 57 -7.50 5.12 -13.68
N PHE A 58 -7.11 4.97 -14.95
CA PHE A 58 -7.66 5.78 -16.03
C PHE A 58 -8.90 5.20 -16.70
N TYR A 59 -9.05 3.88 -16.74
CA TYR A 59 -10.16 3.21 -17.40
C TYR A 59 -11.17 2.61 -16.41
N LEU A 60 -10.72 1.77 -15.49
CA LEU A 60 -11.59 1.10 -14.53
C LEU A 60 -12.02 2.00 -13.36
N LYS A 61 -11.28 3.08 -13.08
CA LYS A 61 -11.54 4.03 -11.98
C LYS A 61 -11.64 3.37 -10.60
N THR A 62 -10.88 2.31 -10.37
CA THR A 62 -10.85 1.56 -9.11
C THR A 62 -9.79 2.06 -8.15
N PHE A 63 -8.78 2.75 -8.65
CA PHE A 63 -7.78 3.51 -7.88
C PHE A 63 -7.82 4.97 -8.27
N SER A 64 -7.50 5.85 -7.32
CA SER A 64 -7.32 7.29 -7.58
C SER A 64 -5.85 7.64 -7.63
N LEU A 65 -5.45 8.46 -8.61
CA LEU A 65 -4.12 9.05 -8.67
C LEU A 65 -4.16 10.44 -8.05
N ILE A 66 -3.24 10.71 -7.14
CA ILE A 66 -3.09 12.02 -6.50
C ILE A 66 -1.71 12.58 -6.88
N GLU A 67 -1.69 13.76 -7.49
CA GLU A 67 -0.44 14.50 -7.70
C GLU A 67 0.11 14.96 -6.35
N TYR A 68 1.29 14.42 -6.00
CA TYR A 68 1.90 14.67 -4.70
C TYR A 68 2.72 15.96 -4.70
N ASN A 69 2.12 17.02 -4.21
CA ASN A 69 2.73 18.33 -4.09
C ASN A 69 2.61 18.84 -2.64
N PRO A 70 3.38 18.29 -1.69
CA PRO A 70 3.25 18.64 -0.29
C PRO A 70 3.61 20.09 -0.01
N VAL A 71 2.92 20.70 0.95
CA VAL A 71 3.17 22.07 1.39
C VAL A 71 3.33 22.15 2.92
N GLY A 72 3.85 23.26 3.42
CA GLY A 72 3.94 23.50 4.86
C GLY A 72 4.73 22.43 5.63
N GLU A 73 4.13 21.94 6.71
CA GLU A 73 4.73 20.92 7.59
C GLU A 73 4.88 19.56 6.90
N GLU A 74 3.93 19.17 6.08
CA GLU A 74 4.02 17.93 5.31
C GLU A 74 5.25 17.91 4.39
N ARG A 75 5.53 19.05 3.72
CA ARG A 75 6.72 19.20 2.88
C ARG A 75 8.01 19.09 3.68
N ARG A 76 8.05 19.71 4.86
CA ARG A 76 9.22 19.65 5.74
C ARG A 76 9.49 18.25 6.21
N GLU A 77 8.44 17.55 6.60
CA GLU A 77 8.53 16.16 7.06
C GLU A 77 8.95 15.20 5.96
N PHE A 78 8.36 15.34 4.78
CA PHE A 78 8.79 14.59 3.59
C PHE A 78 10.27 14.78 3.28
N ALA A 79 10.75 16.05 3.30
CA ALA A 79 12.15 16.36 3.08
C ALA A 79 13.06 15.75 4.18
N ARG A 80 12.62 15.75 5.44
CA ARG A 80 13.33 15.14 6.56
C ARG A 80 13.45 13.62 6.39
N MET A 81 12.36 12.94 6.00
CA MET A 81 12.35 11.50 5.81
C MET A 81 13.26 11.05 4.65
N THR A 82 13.31 11.81 3.57
CA THR A 82 14.13 11.48 2.40
C THR A 82 15.59 11.90 2.52
N SER A 83 15.95 12.77 3.48
CA SER A 83 17.32 13.27 3.61
C SER A 83 18.28 12.22 4.19
N LEU A 84 19.56 12.28 3.79
CA LEU A 84 20.62 11.42 4.32
C LEU A 84 20.88 11.66 5.81
N SER A 85 20.66 12.88 6.30
CA SER A 85 20.78 13.25 7.72
C SER A 85 19.52 12.95 8.52
N GLY A 86 18.43 12.57 7.86
CA GLY A 86 17.15 12.19 8.47
C GLY A 86 16.98 10.68 8.54
N LEU A 87 15.82 10.20 8.10
CA LEU A 87 15.48 8.76 8.12
C LEU A 87 16.02 8.00 6.90
N CYS A 88 16.42 8.70 5.85
CA CYS A 88 16.93 8.13 4.60
C CYS A 88 15.98 7.10 3.96
N LEU A 89 14.67 7.34 4.05
CA LEU A 89 13.64 6.49 3.44
C LEU A 89 13.52 6.75 1.92
N GLY A 90 12.94 5.79 1.20
CA GLY A 90 12.59 5.97 -0.20
C GLY A 90 11.59 7.12 -0.42
N ARG A 91 11.58 7.71 -1.62
CA ARG A 91 10.70 8.85 -1.92
C ARG A 91 9.23 8.47 -1.89
N GLY A 92 8.84 7.36 -2.52
CA GLY A 92 7.47 6.87 -2.54
C GLY A 92 6.97 6.55 -1.14
N GLU A 93 7.76 5.80 -0.38
CA GLU A 93 7.45 5.45 1.02
C GLU A 93 7.30 6.70 1.89
N SER A 94 8.23 7.65 1.82
CA SER A 94 8.16 8.91 2.56
C SER A 94 6.93 9.73 2.21
N ALA A 95 6.55 9.76 0.93
CA ALA A 95 5.36 10.46 0.47
C ALA A 95 4.08 9.81 1.03
N CYS A 96 3.99 8.48 1.00
CA CYS A 96 2.84 7.74 1.54
C CYS A 96 2.66 8.00 3.03
N ILE A 97 3.75 7.95 3.80
CA ILE A 97 3.73 8.17 5.25
C ILE A 97 3.35 9.63 5.56
N ALA A 98 3.97 10.61 4.90
CA ALA A 98 3.67 12.02 5.11
C ALA A 98 2.22 12.33 4.76
N TYR A 99 1.77 11.90 3.59
CA TYR A 99 0.39 12.11 3.15
C TYR A 99 -0.60 11.49 4.16
N ALA A 100 -0.42 10.23 4.53
CA ALA A 100 -1.31 9.56 5.48
C ALA A 100 -1.35 10.26 6.84
N ARG A 101 -0.20 10.71 7.35
CA ARG A 101 -0.09 11.43 8.63
C ARG A 101 -0.85 12.75 8.62
N TYR A 102 -0.64 13.58 7.60
CA TYR A 102 -1.20 14.93 7.59
C TYR A 102 -2.65 14.99 7.11
N HIS A 103 -3.15 13.91 6.51
CA HIS A 103 -4.54 13.80 6.04
C HIS A 103 -5.37 12.75 6.80
N ASN A 104 -4.82 12.16 7.89
CA ASN A 104 -5.49 11.12 8.71
C ASN A 104 -5.94 9.90 7.90
N HIS A 105 -5.07 9.38 7.07
CA HIS A 105 -5.30 8.21 6.23
C HIS A 105 -4.45 7.01 6.67
N VAL A 106 -4.62 5.88 5.99
CA VAL A 106 -3.93 4.62 6.27
C VAL A 106 -2.86 4.36 5.22
N VAL A 107 -1.69 3.89 5.63
CA VAL A 107 -0.61 3.49 4.70
C VAL A 107 -0.76 2.02 4.33
N GLY A 108 -0.70 1.70 3.04
CA GLY A 108 -0.53 0.34 2.54
C GLY A 108 0.92 0.11 2.14
N SER A 109 1.74 -0.48 3.03
CA SER A 109 3.15 -0.80 2.76
C SER A 109 3.57 -2.06 3.50
N SER A 110 4.37 -2.90 2.85
CA SER A 110 4.94 -4.12 3.44
C SER A 110 6.35 -3.93 4.00
N ASN A 111 6.96 -2.77 3.84
CA ASN A 111 8.28 -2.43 4.35
C ASN A 111 8.23 -2.01 5.84
N LEU A 112 7.88 -2.97 6.71
CA LEU A 112 7.71 -2.71 8.15
C LEU A 112 9.00 -2.28 8.86
N LYS A 113 10.17 -2.69 8.35
CA LYS A 113 11.44 -2.41 9.00
C LYS A 113 11.67 -0.91 9.17
N ASP A 114 11.32 -0.15 8.14
CA ASP A 114 11.65 1.27 8.06
C ASP A 114 10.52 2.18 8.59
N ILE A 115 9.26 1.70 8.54
CA ILE A 115 8.10 2.55 8.85
C ILE A 115 7.42 2.28 10.19
N LYS A 116 7.62 1.09 10.78
CA LYS A 116 6.87 0.65 11.96
C LYS A 116 7.00 1.60 13.15
N ASP A 117 8.21 2.00 13.48
CA ASP A 117 8.47 2.86 14.63
C ASP A 117 7.91 4.27 14.41
N TYR A 118 8.05 4.80 13.21
CA TYR A 118 7.48 6.08 12.83
C TYR A 118 5.95 6.06 12.89
N CYS A 119 5.33 5.02 12.33
CA CYS A 119 3.87 4.88 12.38
C CYS A 119 3.35 4.74 13.81
N ALA A 120 4.08 4.04 14.67
CA ALA A 120 3.72 3.91 16.08
C ALA A 120 3.82 5.25 16.82
N GLU A 121 4.91 6.02 16.60
CA GLU A 121 5.12 7.35 17.21
C GLU A 121 4.00 8.32 16.85
N PHE A 122 3.63 8.37 15.58
CA PHE A 122 2.61 9.31 15.08
C PHE A 122 1.20 8.73 14.97
N LYS A 123 0.98 7.51 15.47
CA LYS A 123 -0.33 6.82 15.46
C LYS A 123 -0.93 6.69 14.07
N ILE A 124 -0.09 6.42 13.08
CA ILE A 124 -0.51 6.18 11.70
C ILE A 124 -0.85 4.70 11.55
N ALA A 125 -2.09 4.41 11.15
CA ALA A 125 -2.47 3.04 10.80
C ALA A 125 -1.79 2.61 9.50
N TYR A 126 -1.35 1.35 9.44
CA TYR A 126 -0.80 0.78 8.21
C TYR A 126 -1.29 -0.64 7.98
N LEU A 127 -1.30 -1.04 6.72
CA LEU A 127 -1.67 -2.39 6.26
C LEU A 127 -0.55 -2.95 5.40
N THR A 128 -0.16 -4.18 5.68
CA THR A 128 0.79 -4.93 4.87
C THR A 128 0.07 -5.75 3.79
N THR A 129 0.82 -6.33 2.86
CA THR A 129 0.26 -7.29 1.89
C THR A 129 -0.52 -8.41 2.59
N TRP A 130 -0.02 -8.92 3.72
CA TRP A 130 -0.71 -9.97 4.48
C TRP A 130 -2.01 -9.49 5.13
N ASP A 131 -2.07 -8.23 5.54
CA ASP A 131 -3.31 -7.65 6.07
C ASP A 131 -4.39 -7.57 5.00
N PHE A 132 -4.03 -7.16 3.78
CA PHE A 132 -4.97 -7.17 2.64
C PHE A 132 -5.42 -8.59 2.28
N LEU A 133 -4.51 -9.57 2.29
CA LEU A 133 -4.87 -10.98 2.07
C LEU A 133 -5.81 -11.49 3.17
N TYR A 134 -5.60 -11.10 4.42
CA TYR A 134 -6.49 -11.42 5.53
C TYR A 134 -7.90 -10.89 5.30
N TYR A 135 -8.06 -9.62 4.94
CA TYR A 135 -9.37 -9.05 4.66
C TYR A 135 -10.01 -9.70 3.42
N ALA A 136 -9.25 -10.01 2.39
CA ALA A 136 -9.74 -10.74 1.22
C ALA A 136 -10.26 -12.14 1.59
N TYR A 137 -9.53 -12.86 2.44
CA TYR A 137 -9.93 -14.17 2.95
C TYR A 137 -11.19 -14.09 3.82
N LYS A 138 -11.24 -13.15 4.77
CA LYS A 138 -12.40 -12.95 5.65
C LYS A 138 -13.66 -12.54 4.90
N ALA A 139 -13.52 -11.76 3.83
CA ALA A 139 -14.63 -11.35 2.97
C ALA A 139 -15.05 -12.45 1.97
N GLY A 140 -14.36 -13.58 1.92
CA GLY A 140 -14.62 -14.64 0.93
C GLY A 140 -14.27 -14.26 -0.51
N ILE A 141 -13.44 -13.22 -0.70
CA ILE A 141 -12.97 -12.74 -2.02
C ILE A 141 -11.86 -13.64 -2.55
N MET A 142 -11.01 -14.15 -1.65
CA MET A 142 -9.93 -15.09 -1.96
C MET A 142 -10.05 -16.32 -1.05
N THR A 143 -9.82 -17.48 -1.64
CA THR A 143 -9.70 -18.74 -0.89
C THR A 143 -8.28 -18.92 -0.36
N LYS A 144 -8.06 -19.92 0.50
CA LYS A 144 -6.73 -20.29 0.96
C LYS A 144 -5.81 -20.69 -0.21
N GLU A 145 -6.38 -21.39 -1.18
CA GLU A 145 -5.69 -21.82 -2.41
C GLU A 145 -5.26 -20.60 -3.24
N ASP A 146 -6.16 -19.62 -3.44
CA ASP A 146 -5.83 -18.37 -4.14
C ASP A 146 -4.67 -17.61 -3.46
N ILE A 147 -4.66 -17.59 -2.14
CA ILE A 147 -3.59 -16.95 -1.36
C ILE A 147 -2.28 -17.73 -1.51
N GLY A 148 -2.33 -19.06 -1.52
CA GLY A 148 -1.17 -19.90 -1.78
C GLY A 148 -0.57 -19.64 -3.17
N GLU A 149 -1.40 -19.56 -4.21
CA GLU A 149 -0.96 -19.20 -5.56
C GLU A 149 -0.40 -17.77 -5.63
N PHE A 150 -1.04 -16.82 -4.98
CA PHE A 150 -0.56 -15.44 -4.87
C PHE A 150 0.86 -15.40 -4.32
N VAL A 151 1.08 -16.02 -3.15
CA VAL A 151 2.39 -16.02 -2.49
C VAL A 151 3.45 -16.68 -3.38
N GLN A 152 3.11 -17.78 -4.03
CA GLN A 152 4.02 -18.48 -4.94
C GLN A 152 4.41 -17.59 -6.14
N LYS A 153 3.45 -16.93 -6.77
CA LYS A 153 3.70 -16.03 -7.91
C LYS A 153 4.57 -14.84 -7.51
N VAL A 154 4.27 -14.19 -6.39
CA VAL A 154 5.03 -13.05 -5.87
C VAL A 154 6.48 -13.44 -5.60
N ARG A 155 6.72 -14.56 -4.94
CA ARG A 155 8.08 -15.07 -4.67
C ARG A 155 8.82 -15.49 -5.93
N SER A 156 8.14 -16.17 -6.86
CA SER A 156 8.72 -16.57 -8.15
C SER A 156 9.12 -15.37 -9.01
N ALA A 157 8.44 -14.24 -8.86
CA ALA A 157 8.79 -12.97 -9.49
C ALA A 157 9.96 -12.23 -8.81
N GLY A 158 10.51 -12.79 -7.72
CA GLY A 158 11.68 -12.27 -7.01
C GLY A 158 11.35 -11.29 -5.88
N SER A 159 10.08 -11.07 -5.56
CA SER A 159 9.70 -10.23 -4.42
C SER A 159 9.76 -11.00 -3.10
N ILE A 160 10.14 -10.28 -2.03
CA ILE A 160 10.21 -10.86 -0.69
C ILE A 160 8.84 -10.74 -0.03
N LEU A 161 8.23 -11.89 0.24
CA LEU A 161 7.01 -11.98 1.02
C LEU A 161 7.21 -13.05 2.10
N PRO A 162 7.14 -12.70 3.40
CA PRO A 162 7.34 -13.66 4.48
C PRO A 162 6.25 -14.74 4.43
N GLU A 163 6.58 -15.94 4.89
CA GLU A 163 5.62 -17.03 4.99
C GLU A 163 4.74 -16.84 6.21
N LYS A 164 3.42 -16.90 6.02
CA LYS A 164 2.43 -16.84 7.09
C LYS A 164 1.27 -17.78 6.74
N ASP A 165 0.59 -18.27 7.75
CA ASP A 165 -0.62 -19.06 7.58
C ASP A 165 -1.84 -18.14 7.71
N ILE A 166 -2.61 -18.03 6.63
CA ILE A 166 -3.79 -17.17 6.57
C ILE A 166 -4.89 -17.60 7.56
N GLU A 167 -4.96 -18.88 7.91
CA GLU A 167 -5.97 -19.38 8.84
C GLU A 167 -5.73 -18.92 10.27
N THR A 168 -4.47 -18.68 10.63
CA THR A 168 -4.06 -18.19 11.95
C THR A 168 -3.69 -16.72 11.98
N TYR A 169 -3.59 -16.10 10.80
CA TYR A 169 -3.25 -14.68 10.68
C TYR A 169 -4.40 -13.80 11.15
N TYR A 170 -4.07 -12.69 11.81
CA TYR A 170 -5.03 -11.72 12.30
C TYR A 170 -4.56 -10.28 12.01
N CYS A 171 -5.48 -9.45 11.54
CA CYS A 171 -5.33 -8.01 11.42
C CYS A 171 -6.52 -7.32 12.12
N GLY A 172 -6.26 -6.33 12.93
CA GLY A 172 -7.27 -5.58 13.69
C GLY A 172 -7.26 -4.08 13.39
N VAL A 173 -6.90 -3.68 12.17
CA VAL A 173 -6.88 -2.25 11.78
C VAL A 173 -8.29 -1.73 11.45
N PHE A 174 -9.15 -2.59 10.87
CA PHE A 174 -10.55 -2.33 10.57
C PHE A 174 -11.48 -3.34 11.21
#